data_a687471e7c52b330b0cd55eb49f10a6f
#
_entry.id   a687471e7c52b330b0cd55eb49f10a6f
#
_cell.length_a   1.000
_cell.length_b   1.000
_cell.length_c   1.000
_cell.angle_alpha   90.00
_cell.angle_beta   90.00
_cell.angle_gamma   90.00
#
_symmetry.space_group_name_H-M   'P 1'
#
loop_
_entity.id
_entity.type
_entity.pdbx_description
1 polymer ?
#
loop_
_entity_poly.entity_id
_entity_poly.type
_entity_poly.pdbx_seq_one_letter_code
_entity_poly.pdbx_strand_id
1 'polypeptide(L)'
;ISEENFDEESEQAFQEAIDVWGKKSGNNLDEIHSEWKVNKNRLPEIEINQLVKLWRQARLQVISAQTKEIPTHFFSEQEMLEKMIEREKAKRSESLLHLPETNEHDIYLDFEGHPFWQIEEGIIFLFGYLEKKDGEWEYVQLWSHDKTTEKEKATKLVEFLHDRYKTHPEMHIYHYNHTERALLSDLMNDGDPTSSIVSILGHNFEDSPPEKQRLDELVDDGIFVDLLAVVRNSLQAGTESYSLKEMELLAGFTRNQRDRKDTTGQDGDVKEDGNIDKGAGAVFEFELYTNADLYGIEKDEDRLKRIADYNKDDVEATRQLHEWLINKRKENKELPDGTSPIPEDEEEEIKSEYIQRVEVLKEKIINKIEQERSGI
;
A
#
# COMPACT_ATOMS: atom_id res chain seq x y z
N ILE A 1 -17.51 23.91 1.65
CA ILE A 1 -18.92 23.56 1.96
C ILE A 1 -18.88 23.16 3.42
N SER A 2 -19.58 23.87 4.31
CA SER A 2 -19.59 23.55 5.74
C SER A 2 -20.36 22.25 5.97
N GLU A 3 -19.98 21.47 6.99
CA GLU A 3 -20.63 20.21 7.36
C GLU A 3 -22.16 20.31 7.52
N GLU A 4 -22.66 21.46 7.97
CA GLU A 4 -24.11 21.72 8.14
C GLU A 4 -24.90 21.73 6.81
N ASN A 5 -24.29 22.08 5.67
CA ASN A 5 -24.94 22.03 4.36
C ASN A 5 -24.78 20.68 3.64
N PHE A 6 -23.92 19.80 4.17
CA PHE A 6 -23.61 18.51 3.56
C PHE A 6 -24.79 17.53 3.70
N ASP A 7 -25.49 17.54 4.82
CA ASP A 7 -26.56 16.58 5.11
C ASP A 7 -27.81 16.77 4.25
N GLU A 8 -28.27 18.02 4.04
CA GLU A 8 -29.46 18.28 3.22
C GLU A 8 -29.19 18.08 1.72
N GLU A 9 -28.06 18.58 1.19
CA GLU A 9 -27.68 18.40 -0.22
C GLU A 9 -27.36 16.91 -0.51
N SER A 10 -26.80 16.20 0.44
CA SER A 10 -26.49 14.76 0.33
C SER A 10 -27.75 13.90 0.33
N GLU A 11 -28.72 14.21 1.17
CA GLU A 11 -29.97 13.50 1.23
C GLU A 11 -30.80 13.73 -0.05
N GLN A 12 -30.79 14.94 -0.59
CA GLN A 12 -31.47 15.27 -1.84
C GLN A 12 -30.80 14.61 -3.05
N ALA A 13 -29.46 14.67 -3.17
CA ALA A 13 -28.71 14.04 -4.26
C ALA A 13 -28.82 12.51 -4.22
N PHE A 14 -28.84 11.91 -3.05
CA PHE A 14 -29.08 10.48 -2.87
C PHE A 14 -30.50 10.10 -3.28
N GLN A 15 -31.50 10.88 -2.92
CA GLN A 15 -32.88 10.69 -3.32
C GLN A 15 -33.04 10.77 -4.85
N GLU A 16 -32.42 11.77 -5.48
CA GLU A 16 -32.41 11.93 -6.94
C GLU A 16 -31.71 10.74 -7.64
N ALA A 17 -30.63 10.23 -7.07
CA ALA A 17 -29.91 9.07 -7.61
C ALA A 17 -30.76 7.79 -7.53
N ILE A 18 -31.48 7.56 -6.44
CA ILE A 18 -32.44 6.45 -6.28
C ILE A 18 -33.58 6.57 -7.28
N ASP A 19 -34.13 7.77 -7.47
CA ASP A 19 -35.22 8.03 -8.43
C ASP A 19 -34.79 7.75 -9.87
N VAL A 20 -33.58 8.14 -10.24
CA VAL A 20 -32.99 7.88 -11.57
C VAL A 20 -32.74 6.38 -11.76
N TRP A 21 -32.22 5.69 -10.75
CA TRP A 21 -31.94 4.26 -10.79
C TRP A 21 -33.22 3.45 -10.83
N GLY A 22 -34.22 3.78 -10.00
CA GLY A 22 -35.51 3.13 -9.99
C GLY A 22 -36.25 3.24 -11.32
N LYS A 23 -36.22 4.41 -11.96
CA LYS A 23 -36.80 4.61 -13.30
C LYS A 23 -36.11 3.79 -14.39
N LYS A 24 -34.78 3.62 -14.30
CA LYS A 24 -33.99 2.81 -15.26
C LYS A 24 -34.16 1.31 -15.06
N SER A 25 -34.33 0.85 -13.83
CA SER A 25 -34.45 -0.58 -13.51
C SER A 25 -35.87 -1.14 -13.64
N GLY A 26 -36.87 -0.30 -13.89
CA GLY A 26 -38.28 -0.71 -14.01
C GLY A 26 -38.90 -1.16 -12.67
N ASN A 27 -38.24 -0.86 -11.56
CA ASN A 27 -38.73 -1.20 -10.22
C ASN A 27 -39.81 -0.21 -9.76
N ASN A 28 -40.69 -0.70 -8.88
CA ASN A 28 -41.73 0.15 -8.29
C ASN A 28 -41.07 1.08 -7.25
N LEU A 29 -40.99 2.38 -7.58
CA LEU A 29 -40.36 3.40 -6.74
C LEU A 29 -41.03 3.53 -5.37
N ASP A 30 -42.36 3.36 -5.29
CA ASP A 30 -43.10 3.45 -4.03
C ASP A 30 -42.74 2.31 -3.08
N GLU A 31 -42.45 1.14 -3.64
CA GLU A 31 -42.03 -0.03 -2.87
C GLU A 31 -40.60 0.13 -2.35
N ILE A 32 -39.69 0.60 -3.21
CA ILE A 32 -38.29 0.91 -2.83
C ILE A 32 -38.26 2.03 -1.78
N HIS A 33 -39.03 3.09 -1.96
CA HIS A 33 -39.13 4.18 -1.00
C HIS A 33 -39.72 3.75 0.33
N SER A 34 -40.73 2.84 0.33
CA SER A 34 -41.29 2.32 1.55
C SER A 34 -40.35 1.39 2.29
N GLU A 35 -39.65 0.52 1.57
CA GLU A 35 -38.62 -0.34 2.14
C GLU A 35 -37.44 0.49 2.68
N TRP A 36 -37.00 1.51 1.95
CA TRP A 36 -35.93 2.39 2.40
C TRP A 36 -36.32 3.19 3.65
N LYS A 37 -37.52 3.77 3.72
CA LYS A 37 -38.01 4.45 4.92
C LYS A 37 -38.12 3.55 6.13
N VAL A 38 -38.50 2.29 5.93
CA VAL A 38 -38.58 1.29 7.01
C VAL A 38 -37.18 0.87 7.45
N ASN A 39 -36.23 0.75 6.51
CA ASN A 39 -34.87 0.34 6.78
C ASN A 39 -33.98 1.47 7.28
N LYS A 40 -34.24 2.74 6.92
CA LYS A 40 -33.52 3.94 7.44
C LYS A 40 -33.47 3.93 8.98
N ASN A 41 -34.51 3.45 9.64
CA ASN A 41 -34.55 3.33 11.10
C ASN A 41 -33.93 2.01 11.63
N ARG A 42 -33.42 1.14 10.75
CA ARG A 42 -32.84 -0.18 11.09
C ARG A 42 -31.43 -0.39 10.53
N LEU A 43 -30.98 0.48 9.60
CA LEU A 43 -29.61 0.43 9.11
C LEU A 43 -28.68 0.78 10.27
N PRO A 44 -27.69 -0.04 10.59
CA PRO A 44 -26.63 0.33 11.51
C PRO A 44 -25.95 1.62 11.01
N GLU A 45 -25.53 2.48 11.91
CA GLU A 45 -24.81 3.73 11.61
C GLU A 45 -23.60 3.50 10.68
N ILE A 46 -22.95 2.35 10.81
CA ILE A 46 -21.85 1.87 9.95
C ILE A 46 -22.26 1.79 8.46
N GLU A 47 -23.49 1.34 8.14
CA GLU A 47 -23.94 1.22 6.74
C GLU A 47 -24.22 2.58 6.11
N ILE A 48 -24.72 3.54 6.89
CA ILE A 48 -24.93 4.91 6.44
C ILE A 48 -23.58 5.57 6.13
N ASN A 49 -22.59 5.44 6.99
CA ASN A 49 -21.24 5.96 6.79
C ASN A 49 -20.58 5.37 5.54
N GLN A 50 -20.79 4.08 5.26
CA GLN A 50 -20.29 3.46 4.03
C GLN A 50 -20.95 4.03 2.77
N LEU A 51 -22.25 4.27 2.80
CA LEU A 51 -22.98 4.89 1.68
C LEU A 51 -22.50 6.32 1.42
N VAL A 52 -22.26 7.10 2.47
CA VAL A 52 -21.71 8.46 2.36
C VAL A 52 -20.31 8.43 1.73
N LYS A 53 -19.45 7.49 2.18
CA LYS A 53 -18.11 7.31 1.60
C LYS A 53 -18.16 6.95 0.11
N LEU A 54 -19.06 6.04 -0.29
CA LEU A 54 -19.24 5.65 -1.70
C LEU A 54 -19.78 6.79 -2.56
N TRP A 55 -20.75 7.54 -2.05
CA TRP A 55 -21.30 8.72 -2.74
C TRP A 55 -20.24 9.81 -2.94
N ARG A 56 -19.45 10.10 -1.89
CA ARG A 56 -18.33 11.05 -1.96
C ARG A 56 -17.31 10.63 -3.01
N GLN A 57 -16.94 9.34 -3.04
CA GLN A 57 -16.03 8.79 -4.05
C GLN A 57 -16.57 8.99 -5.47
N ALA A 58 -17.84 8.64 -5.71
CA ALA A 58 -18.47 8.81 -7.01
C ALA A 58 -18.52 10.29 -7.43
N ARG A 59 -18.83 11.19 -6.51
CA ARG A 59 -18.84 12.64 -6.76
C ARG A 59 -17.46 13.16 -7.17
N LEU A 60 -16.41 12.77 -6.45
CA LEU A 60 -15.04 13.17 -6.77
C LEU A 60 -14.64 12.68 -8.18
N GLN A 61 -14.99 11.45 -8.54
CA GLN A 61 -14.72 10.91 -9.88
C GLN A 61 -15.48 11.66 -10.98
N VAL A 62 -16.73 12.03 -10.75
CA VAL A 62 -17.51 12.84 -11.71
C VAL A 62 -16.89 14.22 -11.90
N ILE A 63 -16.47 14.89 -10.81
CA ILE A 63 -15.80 16.19 -10.89
C ILE A 63 -14.49 16.05 -11.66
N SER A 64 -13.68 15.03 -11.35
CA SER A 64 -12.42 14.76 -12.05
C SER A 64 -12.62 14.58 -13.56
N ALA A 65 -13.63 13.80 -13.96
CA ALA A 65 -13.97 13.60 -15.37
C ALA A 65 -14.38 14.89 -16.09
N GLN A 66 -15.05 15.81 -15.38
CA GLN A 66 -15.52 17.10 -15.92
C GLN A 66 -14.41 18.16 -15.98
N THR A 67 -13.59 18.26 -14.94
CA THR A 67 -12.60 19.33 -14.79
C THR A 67 -11.21 18.94 -15.28
N LYS A 68 -10.93 17.64 -15.41
CA LYS A 68 -9.60 17.05 -15.63
C LYS A 68 -8.59 17.35 -14.52
N GLU A 69 -9.08 17.80 -13.38
CA GLU A 69 -8.31 17.94 -12.14
C GLU A 69 -8.66 16.76 -11.24
N ILE A 70 -7.77 16.37 -10.33
CA ILE A 70 -8.03 15.30 -9.36
C ILE A 70 -8.44 15.95 -8.04
N PRO A 71 -9.75 16.08 -7.77
CA PRO A 71 -10.22 16.60 -6.49
C PRO A 71 -9.92 15.57 -5.39
N THR A 72 -9.59 16.08 -4.21
CA THR A 72 -9.33 15.27 -3.01
C THR A 72 -10.23 15.72 -1.86
N HIS A 73 -10.61 14.77 -1.03
CA HIS A 73 -11.29 15.02 0.23
C HIS A 73 -10.49 14.32 1.34
N PHE A 74 -9.92 15.09 2.25
CA PHE A 74 -9.25 14.56 3.43
C PHE A 74 -10.28 14.22 4.50
N PHE A 75 -10.09 13.08 5.16
CA PHE A 75 -10.91 12.68 6.28
C PHE A 75 -10.63 13.57 7.50
N SER A 76 -11.63 13.76 8.35
CA SER A 76 -11.43 14.37 9.67
C SER A 76 -10.56 13.48 10.56
N GLU A 77 -10.00 14.06 11.61
CA GLU A 77 -9.24 13.30 12.63
C GLU A 77 -10.05 12.10 13.16
N GLN A 78 -11.32 12.33 13.50
CA GLN A 78 -12.21 11.28 13.98
C GLN A 78 -12.42 10.16 12.93
N GLU A 79 -12.66 10.49 11.66
CA GLU A 79 -12.79 9.50 10.59
C GLU A 79 -11.50 8.68 10.40
N MET A 80 -10.33 9.29 10.55
CA MET A 80 -9.03 8.60 10.47
C MET A 80 -8.83 7.66 11.66
N LEU A 81 -9.14 8.10 12.88
CA LEU A 81 -9.04 7.29 14.09
C LEU A 81 -10.01 6.09 14.03
N GLU A 82 -11.26 6.29 13.64
CA GLU A 82 -12.23 5.21 13.46
C GLU A 82 -11.73 4.14 12.47
N LYS A 83 -11.12 4.56 11.35
CA LYS A 83 -10.55 3.62 10.38
C LYS A 83 -9.35 2.84 10.94
N MET A 84 -8.56 3.45 11.80
CA MET A 84 -7.45 2.79 12.46
C MET A 84 -7.95 1.71 13.44
N ILE A 85 -8.99 2.00 14.21
CA ILE A 85 -9.62 1.08 15.16
C ILE A 85 -10.28 -0.11 14.41
N GLU A 86 -11.04 0.14 13.35
CA GLU A 86 -11.71 -0.90 12.54
C GLU A 86 -10.75 -1.96 11.98
N ARG A 87 -9.48 -1.62 11.76
CA ARG A 87 -8.50 -2.52 11.12
C ARG A 87 -7.69 -3.38 12.08
N GLU A 88 -7.91 -3.34 13.39
CA GLU A 88 -7.26 -4.18 14.44
C GLU A 88 -5.72 -4.35 14.36
N LYS A 89 -5.08 -3.80 13.32
CA LYS A 89 -3.65 -3.92 13.01
C LYS A 89 -3.02 -2.56 12.66
N ALA A 90 -3.71 -1.47 12.99
CA ALA A 90 -3.26 -0.15 12.61
C ALA A 90 -1.93 0.16 13.28
N LYS A 91 -0.86 0.12 12.51
CA LYS A 91 0.39 0.74 12.91
C LYS A 91 0.15 2.26 12.94
N ARG A 92 0.71 2.95 13.94
CA ARG A 92 0.58 4.41 14.12
C ARG A 92 0.87 5.21 12.84
N SER A 93 1.73 4.68 11.96
CA SER A 93 2.15 5.31 10.71
C SER A 93 1.18 5.14 9.53
N GLU A 94 0.09 4.38 9.66
CA GLU A 94 -0.80 4.07 8.55
C GLU A 94 -1.89 5.11 8.28
N SER A 95 -1.77 6.32 8.83
CA SER A 95 -2.65 7.46 8.53
C SER A 95 -1.87 8.76 8.48
N LEU A 96 -2.48 9.80 7.88
CA LEU A 96 -1.87 11.13 7.85
C LEU A 96 -1.64 11.72 9.24
N LEU A 97 -2.43 11.31 10.25
CA LEU A 97 -2.28 11.77 11.64
C LEU A 97 -0.90 11.43 12.21
N HIS A 98 -0.38 10.27 11.86
CA HIS A 98 0.86 9.71 12.43
C HIS A 98 1.94 9.49 11.38
N LEU A 99 1.74 9.98 10.14
CA LEU A 99 2.75 9.88 9.09
C LEU A 99 4.02 10.62 9.55
N PRO A 100 5.17 9.94 9.67
CA PRO A 100 6.40 10.60 10.08
C PRO A 100 6.80 11.73 9.15
N GLU A 101 7.40 12.79 9.72
CA GLU A 101 8.02 13.85 8.93
C GLU A 101 9.19 13.30 8.12
N THR A 102 9.49 13.95 6.98
CA THR A 102 10.65 13.59 6.17
C THR A 102 11.97 13.75 6.94
N ASN A 103 12.82 12.74 6.85
CA ASN A 103 14.15 12.74 7.47
C ASN A 103 15.23 12.50 6.41
N GLU A 104 16.45 13.02 6.63
CA GLU A 104 17.56 12.84 5.69
C GLU A 104 18.08 11.39 5.64
N HIS A 105 17.71 10.56 6.61
CA HIS A 105 18.09 9.15 6.69
C HIS A 105 17.01 8.21 6.18
N ASP A 106 15.85 8.74 5.76
CA ASP A 106 14.77 7.96 5.19
C ASP A 106 15.20 7.19 3.94
N ILE A 107 14.55 6.05 3.73
CA ILE A 107 14.70 5.21 2.55
C ILE A 107 13.34 5.06 1.86
N TYR A 108 13.32 5.13 0.53
CA TYR A 108 12.15 4.83 -0.29
C TYR A 108 12.44 3.60 -1.14
N LEU A 109 11.63 2.54 -0.98
CA LEU A 109 11.82 1.23 -1.62
C LEU A 109 10.79 0.97 -2.71
N ASP A 110 11.22 0.30 -3.77
CA ASP A 110 10.35 -0.35 -4.74
C ASP A 110 11.08 -1.52 -5.41
N PHE A 111 10.38 -2.64 -5.64
CA PHE A 111 10.96 -3.86 -6.17
C PHE A 111 10.31 -4.27 -7.48
N GLU A 112 11.12 -4.81 -8.40
CA GLU A 112 10.62 -5.43 -9.62
C GLU A 112 10.80 -6.94 -9.55
N GLY A 113 9.70 -7.67 -9.82
CA GLY A 113 9.67 -9.12 -9.72
C GLY A 113 9.01 -9.78 -10.92
N HIS A 114 9.48 -10.98 -11.25
CA HIS A 114 8.87 -11.85 -12.27
C HIS A 114 8.15 -13.01 -11.58
N PRO A 115 6.81 -12.97 -11.44
CA PRO A 115 6.06 -13.94 -10.64
C PRO A 115 6.06 -15.35 -11.22
N PHE A 116 6.34 -15.51 -12.51
CA PHE A 116 6.33 -16.79 -13.22
C PHE A 116 7.73 -17.27 -13.61
N TRP A 117 8.78 -16.73 -12.99
CA TRP A 117 10.15 -17.17 -13.24
C TRP A 117 10.28 -18.67 -12.96
N GLN A 118 10.85 -19.43 -13.92
CA GLN A 118 10.97 -20.88 -13.86
C GLN A 118 9.67 -21.62 -13.47
N ILE A 119 8.52 -21.07 -13.96
CA ILE A 119 7.16 -21.63 -13.90
C ILE A 119 6.48 -21.52 -12.54
N GLU A 120 7.14 -21.65 -11.40
CA GLU A 120 6.47 -21.66 -10.09
C GLU A 120 7.22 -20.89 -8.99
N GLU A 121 8.48 -20.53 -9.20
CA GLU A 121 9.31 -20.00 -8.11
C GLU A 121 9.22 -18.48 -7.96
N GLY A 122 8.95 -17.75 -9.06
CA GLY A 122 9.08 -16.30 -9.08
C GLY A 122 10.49 -15.80 -8.78
N ILE A 123 10.81 -14.58 -9.07
CA ILE A 123 12.08 -13.93 -8.69
C ILE A 123 11.86 -12.43 -8.52
N ILE A 124 12.48 -11.83 -7.52
CA ILE A 124 12.70 -10.39 -7.45
C ILE A 124 14.04 -10.14 -8.15
N PHE A 125 13.98 -9.50 -9.32
CA PHE A 125 15.18 -9.29 -10.12
C PHE A 125 15.83 -7.92 -9.89
N LEU A 126 15.10 -6.96 -9.28
CA LEU A 126 15.60 -5.63 -8.94
C LEU A 126 15.05 -5.18 -7.59
N PHE A 127 15.96 -4.87 -6.65
CA PHE A 127 15.67 -4.14 -5.44
C PHE A 127 16.15 -2.72 -5.63
N GLY A 128 15.22 -1.77 -5.81
CA GLY A 128 15.52 -0.37 -5.99
C GLY A 128 15.22 0.44 -4.74
N TYR A 129 16.05 1.43 -4.45
CA TYR A 129 15.78 2.36 -3.36
C TYR A 129 16.44 3.72 -3.57
N LEU A 130 15.86 4.75 -2.93
CA LEU A 130 16.48 6.05 -2.77
C LEU A 130 17.06 6.19 -1.37
N GLU A 131 18.25 6.72 -1.28
CA GLU A 131 18.88 7.21 -0.07
C GLU A 131 19.42 8.62 -0.27
N LYS A 132 19.56 9.40 0.81
CA LYS A 132 20.16 10.72 0.74
C LYS A 132 21.64 10.66 1.13
N LYS A 133 22.52 11.11 0.24
CA LYS A 133 23.95 11.23 0.45
C LYS A 133 24.41 12.65 0.13
N ASP A 134 25.19 13.24 1.02
CA ASP A 134 25.74 14.60 0.84
C ASP A 134 24.67 15.65 0.48
N GLY A 135 23.44 15.47 0.94
CA GLY A 135 22.31 16.36 0.69
C GLY A 135 21.50 16.07 -0.58
N GLU A 136 21.95 15.15 -1.44
CA GLU A 136 21.29 14.77 -2.68
C GLU A 136 20.69 13.36 -2.58
N TRP A 137 19.55 13.15 -3.26
CA TRP A 137 18.93 11.83 -3.37
C TRP A 137 19.64 11.00 -4.43
N GLU A 138 20.14 9.83 -4.03
CA GLU A 138 20.78 8.86 -4.91
C GLU A 138 19.93 7.62 -5.06
N TYR A 139 19.72 7.18 -6.31
CA TYR A 139 19.06 5.92 -6.60
C TYR A 139 20.07 4.79 -6.61
N VAL A 140 19.80 3.75 -5.82
CA VAL A 140 20.59 2.53 -5.72
C VAL A 140 19.79 1.36 -6.27
N GLN A 141 20.45 0.48 -7.01
CA GLN A 141 19.88 -0.68 -7.66
C GLN A 141 20.69 -1.94 -7.32
N LEU A 142 20.01 -2.99 -6.84
CA LEU A 142 20.60 -4.27 -6.57
C LEU A 142 19.94 -5.31 -7.48
N TRP A 143 20.69 -5.79 -8.47
CA TRP A 143 20.21 -6.75 -9.45
C TRP A 143 20.42 -8.20 -9.01
N SER A 144 19.44 -9.07 -9.30
CA SER A 144 19.53 -10.52 -9.19
C SER A 144 19.05 -11.19 -10.48
N HIS A 145 19.75 -12.24 -10.87
CA HIS A 145 19.44 -12.96 -12.11
C HIS A 145 19.11 -14.44 -11.84
N ASP A 146 19.18 -14.86 -10.59
CA ASP A 146 18.85 -16.21 -10.11
C ASP A 146 18.46 -16.18 -8.62
N LYS A 147 17.92 -17.27 -8.10
CA LYS A 147 17.46 -17.38 -6.70
C LYS A 147 18.59 -17.20 -5.67
N THR A 148 19.81 -17.58 -6.00
CA THR A 148 20.96 -17.45 -5.09
C THR A 148 21.32 -15.98 -4.93
N THR A 149 21.43 -15.26 -6.05
CA THR A 149 21.74 -13.82 -6.05
C THR A 149 20.57 -13.00 -5.51
N GLU A 150 19.30 -13.41 -5.70
CA GLU A 150 18.13 -12.81 -5.09
C GLU A 150 18.24 -12.82 -3.56
N LYS A 151 18.48 -13.99 -2.96
CA LYS A 151 18.66 -14.13 -1.50
C LYS A 151 19.84 -13.31 -1.00
N GLU A 152 20.98 -13.32 -1.70
CA GLU A 152 22.16 -12.53 -1.35
C GLU A 152 21.85 -11.02 -1.35
N LYS A 153 21.13 -10.51 -2.38
CA LYS A 153 20.80 -9.08 -2.49
C LYS A 153 19.78 -8.67 -1.43
N ALA A 154 18.76 -9.50 -1.21
CA ALA A 154 17.77 -9.27 -0.15
C ALA A 154 18.43 -9.23 1.25
N THR A 155 19.33 -10.18 1.55
CA THR A 155 20.07 -10.20 2.82
C THR A 155 20.91 -8.94 2.99
N LYS A 156 21.67 -8.54 1.96
CA LYS A 156 22.45 -7.28 1.99
C LYS A 156 21.59 -6.04 2.18
N LEU A 157 20.43 -6.01 1.57
CA LEU A 157 19.49 -4.89 1.75
C LEU A 157 18.99 -4.85 3.20
N VAL A 158 18.58 -5.97 3.76
CA VAL A 158 18.11 -6.05 5.18
C VAL A 158 19.23 -5.65 6.14
N GLU A 159 20.46 -6.10 5.92
CA GLU A 159 21.63 -5.69 6.71
C GLU A 159 21.86 -4.17 6.64
N PHE A 160 21.85 -3.62 5.43
CA PHE A 160 22.01 -2.17 5.22
C PHE A 160 20.92 -1.35 5.93
N LEU A 161 19.64 -1.75 5.78
CA LEU A 161 18.51 -1.07 6.41
C LEU A 161 18.59 -1.13 7.94
N HIS A 162 18.94 -2.28 8.49
CA HIS A 162 19.07 -2.47 9.93
C HIS A 162 20.26 -1.69 10.51
N ASP A 163 21.42 -1.72 9.89
CA ASP A 163 22.62 -0.99 10.35
C ASP A 163 22.38 0.53 10.28
N ARG A 164 21.67 0.99 9.24
CA ARG A 164 21.24 2.39 9.11
C ARG A 164 20.28 2.77 10.22
N TYR A 165 19.27 1.95 10.51
CA TYR A 165 18.35 2.16 11.62
C TYR A 165 19.06 2.19 12.98
N LYS A 166 20.01 1.29 13.24
CA LYS A 166 20.81 1.33 14.49
C LYS A 166 21.60 2.62 14.65
N THR A 167 22.01 3.25 13.56
CA THR A 167 22.75 4.52 13.55
C THR A 167 21.81 5.72 13.60
N HIS A 168 20.64 5.62 12.96
CA HIS A 168 19.65 6.67 12.78
C HIS A 168 18.25 6.16 13.12
N PRO A 169 17.92 5.99 14.42
CA PRO A 169 16.66 5.37 14.84
C PRO A 169 15.40 6.19 14.50
N GLU A 170 15.58 7.44 14.10
CA GLU A 170 14.51 8.34 13.62
C GLU A 170 14.15 8.14 12.14
N MET A 171 14.89 7.29 11.42
CA MET A 171 14.61 7.00 10.01
C MET A 171 13.37 6.14 9.82
N HIS A 172 12.78 6.22 8.63
CA HIS A 172 11.71 5.32 8.21
C HIS A 172 12.00 4.77 6.80
N ILE A 173 11.32 3.65 6.48
CA ILE A 173 11.40 2.97 5.20
C ILE A 173 10.03 3.06 4.55
N TYR A 174 9.91 3.91 3.53
CA TYR A 174 8.67 4.15 2.83
C TYR A 174 8.57 3.25 1.60
N HIS A 175 7.39 2.69 1.40
CA HIS A 175 7.04 1.90 0.22
C HIS A 175 5.59 2.15 -0.17
N TYR A 176 5.20 1.70 -1.36
CA TYR A 176 3.84 1.87 -1.84
C TYR A 176 3.16 0.52 -2.01
N ASN A 177 2.28 0.14 -1.07
CA ASN A 177 1.69 -1.17 -0.89
C ASN A 177 2.56 -2.08 0.01
N HIS A 178 1.96 -3.14 0.55
CA HIS A 178 2.59 -4.05 1.51
C HIS A 178 3.53 -5.08 0.88
N THR A 179 3.67 -5.05 -0.44
CA THR A 179 4.35 -6.09 -1.24
C THR A 179 5.83 -6.20 -0.88
N GLU A 180 6.56 -5.11 -0.80
CA GLU A 180 8.02 -5.08 -0.57
C GLU A 180 8.38 -5.71 0.77
N ARG A 181 7.68 -5.34 1.83
CA ARG A 181 7.88 -5.92 3.16
C ARG A 181 7.55 -7.41 3.20
N ALA A 182 6.46 -7.82 2.56
CA ALA A 182 6.05 -9.22 2.50
C ALA A 182 7.08 -10.06 1.75
N LEU A 183 7.56 -9.58 0.59
CA LEU A 183 8.59 -10.25 -0.21
C LEU A 183 9.91 -10.39 0.54
N LEU A 184 10.37 -9.35 1.26
CA LEU A 184 11.55 -9.47 2.13
C LEU A 184 11.33 -10.51 3.22
N SER A 185 10.16 -10.53 3.84
CA SER A 185 9.83 -11.52 4.88
C SER A 185 9.87 -12.94 4.34
N ASP A 186 9.30 -13.18 3.16
CA ASP A 186 9.29 -14.48 2.50
C ASP A 186 10.73 -14.94 2.16
N LEU A 187 11.55 -14.04 1.62
CA LEU A 187 12.95 -14.32 1.31
C LEU A 187 13.79 -14.61 2.56
N MET A 188 13.53 -13.95 3.69
CA MET A 188 14.23 -14.19 4.95
C MET A 188 13.78 -15.48 5.65
N ASN A 189 12.63 -16.05 5.30
CA ASN A 189 12.11 -17.30 5.84
C ASN A 189 12.64 -18.56 5.13
N ASP A 190 13.64 -18.46 4.24
CA ASP A 190 14.21 -19.58 3.46
C ASP A 190 13.19 -20.37 2.62
N GLY A 191 12.06 -19.75 2.28
CA GLY A 191 11.00 -20.38 1.48
C GLY A 191 10.29 -21.53 2.20
N ASP A 192 10.45 -21.71 3.52
CA ASP A 192 9.71 -22.69 4.30
C ASP A 192 8.28 -22.18 4.60
N PRO A 193 7.25 -22.70 3.90
CA PRO A 193 5.88 -22.30 4.16
C PRO A 193 5.39 -22.66 5.57
N THR A 194 6.12 -23.54 6.28
CA THR A 194 5.81 -23.90 7.66
C THR A 194 6.36 -22.87 8.65
N SER A 195 7.34 -22.06 8.26
CA SER A 195 7.96 -21.06 9.14
C SER A 195 6.96 -19.98 9.54
N SER A 196 6.05 -19.59 8.66
CA SER A 196 4.97 -18.64 8.97
C SER A 196 3.99 -19.19 10.01
N ILE A 197 3.65 -20.49 9.93
CA ILE A 197 2.77 -21.16 10.90
C ILE A 197 3.51 -21.39 12.21
N VAL A 198 4.79 -21.73 12.12
CA VAL A 198 5.68 -22.00 13.25
C VAL A 198 6.00 -20.71 14.02
N SER A 199 6.15 -19.58 13.33
CA SER A 199 6.24 -18.24 13.94
C SER A 199 4.99 -17.88 14.76
N ILE A 200 3.79 -18.23 14.26
CA ILE A 200 2.53 -18.05 14.97
C ILE A 200 2.42 -18.98 16.21
N LEU A 201 3.06 -20.16 16.19
CA LEU A 201 2.98 -21.15 17.25
C LEU A 201 4.03 -20.99 18.36
N GLY A 202 4.85 -19.94 18.34
CA GLY A 202 5.72 -19.58 19.45
C GLY A 202 7.14 -20.15 19.37
N HIS A 203 7.75 -20.19 18.19
CA HIS A 203 9.21 -20.31 18.10
C HIS A 203 9.87 -19.11 18.78
N ASN A 204 10.90 -19.39 19.58
CA ASN A 204 11.72 -18.34 20.16
C ASN A 204 12.35 -17.53 19.01
N PHE A 205 12.24 -16.23 19.07
CA PHE A 205 12.89 -15.27 18.19
C PHE A 205 14.40 -15.55 18.02
N GLU A 206 15.02 -16.12 19.03
CA GLU A 206 16.44 -16.48 19.08
C GLU A 206 16.85 -17.64 18.13
N ASP A 207 15.88 -18.43 17.64
CA ASP A 207 16.16 -19.59 16.74
C ASP A 207 16.06 -19.21 15.25
N SER A 208 15.65 -17.97 14.92
CA SER A 208 15.56 -17.48 13.53
C SER A 208 16.94 -17.09 12.97
N PRO A 209 17.15 -17.18 11.64
CA PRO A 209 18.37 -16.67 11.00
C PRO A 209 18.63 -15.20 11.35
N PRO A 210 19.90 -14.75 11.49
CA PRO A 210 20.21 -13.37 11.88
C PRO A 210 19.58 -12.30 10.97
N GLU A 211 19.50 -12.55 9.68
CA GLU A 211 18.87 -11.66 8.72
C GLU A 211 17.35 -11.53 8.94
N LYS A 212 16.69 -12.63 9.33
CA LYS A 212 15.28 -12.62 9.73
C LYS A 212 15.06 -11.81 11.00
N GLN A 213 15.90 -12.01 12.02
CA GLN A 213 15.81 -11.24 13.26
C GLN A 213 15.96 -9.74 13.03
N ARG A 214 16.90 -9.33 12.14
CA ARG A 214 17.06 -7.92 11.76
C ARG A 214 15.84 -7.36 11.09
N LEU A 215 15.22 -8.10 10.16
CA LEU A 215 14.00 -7.68 9.50
C LEU A 215 12.83 -7.59 10.47
N ASP A 216 12.67 -8.59 11.34
CA ASP A 216 11.60 -8.62 12.33
C ASP A 216 11.73 -7.44 13.30
N GLU A 217 12.93 -7.08 13.73
CA GLU A 217 13.16 -5.88 14.55
C GLU A 217 12.70 -4.60 13.83
N LEU A 218 13.06 -4.40 12.56
CA LEU A 218 12.60 -3.26 11.77
C LEU A 218 11.07 -3.22 11.62
N VAL A 219 10.44 -4.40 11.50
CA VAL A 219 8.98 -4.51 11.37
C VAL A 219 8.28 -4.22 12.71
N ASP A 220 8.78 -4.78 13.82
CA ASP A 220 8.19 -4.65 15.14
C ASP A 220 8.33 -3.21 15.69
N ASP A 221 9.47 -2.56 15.39
CA ASP A 221 9.70 -1.16 15.72
C ASP A 221 8.90 -0.18 14.84
N GLY A 222 8.16 -0.71 13.83
CA GLY A 222 7.26 0.10 12.99
C GLY A 222 7.98 1.00 11.99
N ILE A 223 9.22 0.67 11.60
CA ILE A 223 10.04 1.48 10.69
C ILE A 223 9.52 1.48 9.26
N PHE A 224 8.81 0.42 8.84
CA PHE A 224 8.17 0.36 7.52
C PHE A 224 6.87 1.14 7.50
N VAL A 225 6.71 2.01 6.51
CA VAL A 225 5.53 2.88 6.30
C VAL A 225 4.94 2.61 4.92
N ASP A 226 3.74 2.03 4.88
CA ASP A 226 2.98 1.82 3.63
C ASP A 226 2.19 3.08 3.26
N LEU A 227 2.66 3.84 2.27
CA LEU A 227 1.99 5.07 1.83
C LEU A 227 0.64 4.81 1.16
N LEU A 228 0.39 3.62 0.57
CA LEU A 228 -0.95 3.27 0.08
C LEU A 228 -1.94 3.16 1.24
N ALA A 229 -1.53 2.55 2.35
CA ALA A 229 -2.35 2.49 3.56
C ALA A 229 -2.61 3.88 4.13
N VAL A 230 -1.58 4.73 4.20
CA VAL A 230 -1.72 6.14 4.62
C VAL A 230 -2.75 6.87 3.74
N VAL A 231 -2.61 6.81 2.42
CA VAL A 231 -3.55 7.44 1.48
C VAL A 231 -4.97 6.95 1.71
N ARG A 232 -5.19 5.62 1.73
CA ARG A 232 -6.52 5.03 1.90
C ARG A 232 -7.19 5.35 3.24
N ASN A 233 -6.37 5.56 4.27
CA ASN A 233 -6.88 5.90 5.60
C ASN A 233 -7.07 7.39 5.82
N SER A 234 -6.55 8.25 4.93
CA SER A 234 -6.51 9.69 5.12
C SER A 234 -7.33 10.50 4.13
N LEU A 235 -7.59 9.97 2.93
CA LEU A 235 -8.30 10.75 1.90
C LEU A 235 -9.09 9.88 0.93
N GLN A 236 -9.98 10.55 0.19
CA GLN A 236 -10.57 10.08 -1.05
C GLN A 236 -10.11 10.99 -2.20
N ALA A 237 -9.78 10.41 -3.35
CA ALA A 237 -9.36 11.10 -4.55
C ALA A 237 -10.30 10.78 -5.72
N GLY A 238 -10.47 11.72 -6.64
CA GLY A 238 -11.29 11.58 -7.84
C GLY A 238 -10.63 10.74 -8.94
N THR A 239 -9.91 9.68 -8.57
CA THR A 239 -9.21 8.76 -9.45
C THR A 239 -9.96 7.45 -9.62
N GLU A 240 -9.63 6.66 -10.66
CA GLU A 240 -10.23 5.34 -10.87
C GLU A 240 -9.67 4.30 -9.89
N SER A 241 -8.40 4.46 -9.50
CA SER A 241 -7.71 3.59 -8.55
C SER A 241 -6.81 4.39 -7.61
N TYR A 242 -6.26 3.73 -6.60
CA TYR A 242 -5.23 4.27 -5.72
C TYR A 242 -3.86 3.68 -6.05
N SER A 243 -3.59 3.39 -7.33
CA SER A 243 -2.25 3.01 -7.76
C SER A 243 -1.27 4.18 -7.60
N LEU A 244 0.02 3.89 -7.45
CA LEU A 244 1.04 4.93 -7.35
C LEU A 244 0.96 5.91 -8.54
N LYS A 245 0.68 5.40 -9.75
CA LYS A 245 0.55 6.19 -10.98
C LYS A 245 -0.59 7.21 -10.98
N GLU A 246 -1.63 6.94 -10.22
CA GLU A 246 -2.73 7.88 -10.01
C GLU A 246 -2.38 8.87 -8.89
N MET A 247 -1.78 8.37 -7.81
CA MET A 247 -1.47 9.20 -6.64
C MET A 247 -0.27 10.13 -6.86
N GLU A 248 0.70 9.74 -7.67
CA GLU A 248 1.84 10.60 -8.05
C GLU A 248 1.40 11.91 -8.73
N LEU A 249 0.24 11.88 -9.42
CA LEU A 249 -0.32 13.06 -10.07
C LEU A 249 -0.75 14.13 -9.06
N LEU A 250 -1.23 13.72 -7.87
CA LEU A 250 -1.55 14.64 -6.77
C LEU A 250 -0.32 15.37 -6.26
N ALA A 251 0.83 14.69 -6.22
CA ALA A 251 2.11 15.27 -5.84
C ALA A 251 2.73 16.14 -6.97
N GLY A 252 2.14 16.16 -8.16
CA GLY A 252 2.67 16.86 -9.32
C GLY A 252 3.88 16.18 -9.95
N PHE A 253 4.14 14.90 -9.60
CA PHE A 253 5.24 14.14 -10.16
C PHE A 253 5.03 13.90 -11.65
N THR A 254 6.10 14.06 -12.41
CA THR A 254 6.13 13.77 -13.86
C THR A 254 7.27 12.82 -14.13
N ARG A 255 6.95 11.63 -14.62
CA ARG A 255 7.96 10.62 -14.98
C ARG A 255 8.82 11.11 -16.12
N ASN A 256 10.12 10.86 -16.04
CA ASN A 256 11.11 11.39 -16.98
C ASN A 256 10.92 10.89 -18.44
N GLN A 257 10.15 9.82 -18.63
CA GLN A 257 9.99 9.14 -19.92
C GLN A 257 8.61 9.31 -20.56
N ARG A 258 7.76 10.24 -20.06
CA ARG A 258 6.42 10.42 -20.62
C ARG A 258 6.22 11.76 -21.31
N ASP A 259 6.11 11.72 -22.61
CA ASP A 259 5.19 12.61 -23.30
C ASP A 259 3.77 12.13 -22.98
N ARG A 260 3.04 12.90 -22.15
CA ARG A 260 1.67 12.61 -21.65
C ARG A 260 0.58 12.48 -22.72
N LYS A 261 0.91 12.26 -23.98
CA LYS A 261 -0.05 12.31 -25.09
C LYS A 261 -0.83 11.02 -25.34
N ASP A 262 -0.47 9.88 -24.72
CA ASP A 262 -1.18 8.61 -24.97
C ASP A 262 -1.58 7.87 -23.69
N THR A 263 -2.61 8.38 -23.01
CA THR A 263 -3.33 7.62 -21.96
C THR A 263 -4.46 6.73 -22.52
N THR A 264 -4.52 6.51 -23.84
CA THR A 264 -5.56 5.71 -24.51
C THR A 264 -5.07 4.40 -25.10
N GLY A 265 -3.87 3.92 -24.72
CA GLY A 265 -3.35 2.61 -25.18
C GLY A 265 -3.87 1.45 -24.33
N GLN A 266 -4.47 0.47 -24.97
CA GLN A 266 -4.90 -0.80 -24.41
C GLN A 266 -3.72 -1.58 -23.81
N ASP A 267 -3.98 -2.20 -22.65
CA ASP A 267 -3.24 -3.28 -21.99
C ASP A 267 -1.81 -3.65 -22.44
N GLY A 268 -0.85 -3.29 -21.58
CA GLY A 268 0.34 -4.12 -21.36
C GLY A 268 1.51 -3.95 -22.32
N ASP A 269 1.41 -3.09 -23.31
CA ASP A 269 2.41 -3.00 -24.37
C ASP A 269 3.61 -2.11 -23.98
N VAL A 270 4.80 -2.63 -24.24
CA VAL A 270 6.01 -1.81 -24.40
C VAL A 270 5.73 -0.87 -25.57
N LYS A 271 5.83 0.44 -25.36
CA LYS A 271 5.65 1.41 -26.45
C LYS A 271 6.65 1.16 -27.57
N GLU A 272 6.33 1.58 -28.80
CA GLU A 272 7.26 1.50 -29.94
C GLU A 272 8.62 2.15 -29.67
N ASP A 273 8.70 3.07 -28.69
CA ASP A 273 9.95 3.71 -28.21
C ASP A 273 10.71 2.89 -27.17
N GLY A 274 10.20 1.74 -26.74
CA GLY A 274 10.82 0.84 -25.77
C GLY A 274 10.64 1.25 -24.30
N ASN A 275 9.83 2.25 -24.00
CA ASN A 275 9.59 2.71 -22.62
C ASN A 275 8.62 1.79 -21.86
N ILE A 276 8.88 1.60 -20.57
CA ILE A 276 8.06 0.77 -19.68
C ILE A 276 6.98 1.64 -19.02
N ASP A 277 5.73 1.25 -19.23
CA ASP A 277 4.59 1.94 -18.63
C ASP A 277 4.00 1.23 -17.41
N LYS A 278 4.20 -0.07 -17.30
CA LYS A 278 3.63 -0.93 -16.25
C LYS A 278 4.66 -1.98 -15.81
N GLY A 279 4.51 -2.53 -14.62
CA GLY A 279 5.35 -3.61 -14.12
C GLY A 279 5.44 -4.84 -15.05
N ALA A 280 4.36 -5.13 -15.80
CA ALA A 280 4.38 -6.17 -16.84
C ALA A 280 5.43 -5.89 -17.94
N GLY A 281 5.69 -4.62 -18.27
CA GLY A 281 6.77 -4.23 -19.19
C GLY A 281 8.16 -4.53 -18.62
N ALA A 282 8.37 -4.29 -17.32
CA ALA A 282 9.64 -4.64 -16.66
C ALA A 282 9.88 -6.16 -16.66
N VAL A 283 8.83 -6.96 -16.38
CA VAL A 283 8.87 -8.42 -16.49
C VAL A 283 9.27 -8.86 -17.89
N PHE A 284 8.63 -8.29 -18.92
CA PHE A 284 8.89 -8.64 -20.31
C PHE A 284 10.31 -8.26 -20.76
N GLU A 285 10.81 -7.08 -20.41
CA GLU A 285 12.17 -6.65 -20.69
C GLU A 285 13.21 -7.54 -19.98
N PHE A 286 12.95 -7.93 -18.73
CA PHE A 286 13.82 -8.84 -17.99
C PHE A 286 13.84 -10.24 -18.60
N GLU A 287 12.68 -10.76 -19.02
CA GLU A 287 12.56 -12.05 -19.73
C GLU A 287 13.35 -12.05 -21.04
N LEU A 288 13.22 -11.02 -21.86
CA LEU A 288 13.97 -10.89 -23.10
C LEU A 288 15.48 -10.71 -22.88
N TYR A 289 15.88 -10.09 -21.78
CA TYR A 289 17.30 -9.94 -21.44
C TYR A 289 17.92 -11.26 -21.00
N THR A 290 17.23 -11.98 -20.09
CA THR A 290 17.77 -13.22 -19.51
C THR A 290 17.72 -14.40 -20.45
N ASN A 291 16.71 -14.48 -21.32
CA ASN A 291 16.47 -15.58 -22.24
C ASN A 291 16.71 -15.16 -23.72
N ALA A 292 17.59 -14.17 -23.95
CA ALA A 292 17.88 -13.67 -25.30
C ALA A 292 18.22 -14.77 -26.30
N ASP A 293 19.06 -15.74 -25.91
CA ASP A 293 19.45 -16.90 -26.74
C ASP A 293 18.24 -17.78 -27.09
N LEU A 294 17.29 -17.99 -26.17
CA LEU A 294 16.06 -18.76 -26.40
C LEU A 294 15.17 -18.10 -27.46
N TYR A 295 15.12 -16.79 -27.47
CA TYR A 295 14.33 -15.99 -28.42
C TYR A 295 15.09 -15.68 -29.72
N GLY A 296 16.37 -16.07 -29.82
CA GLY A 296 17.21 -15.81 -30.99
C GLY A 296 17.48 -14.32 -31.24
N ILE A 297 17.52 -13.51 -30.17
CA ILE A 297 17.82 -12.08 -30.20
C ILE A 297 19.18 -11.79 -29.55
N GLU A 298 19.76 -10.64 -29.88
CA GLU A 298 20.97 -10.19 -29.19
C GLU A 298 20.63 -9.75 -27.75
N LYS A 299 21.54 -10.06 -26.83
CA LYS A 299 21.44 -9.59 -25.45
C LYS A 299 21.67 -8.09 -25.40
N ASP A 300 20.68 -7.36 -24.92
CA ASP A 300 20.63 -5.91 -24.90
C ASP A 300 20.61 -5.37 -23.46
N GLU A 301 21.74 -4.78 -23.03
CA GLU A 301 21.87 -4.18 -21.69
C GLU A 301 20.97 -2.95 -21.48
N ASP A 302 20.54 -2.27 -22.55
CA ASP A 302 19.61 -1.15 -22.45
C ASP A 302 18.24 -1.59 -21.88
N ARG A 303 17.91 -2.88 -21.95
CA ARG A 303 16.70 -3.44 -21.31
C ARG A 303 16.75 -3.28 -19.78
N LEU A 304 17.88 -3.60 -19.17
CA LEU A 304 18.06 -3.41 -17.72
C LEU A 304 18.02 -1.94 -17.35
N LYS A 305 18.58 -1.07 -18.19
CA LYS A 305 18.52 0.37 -17.97
C LYS A 305 17.08 0.89 -18.01
N ARG A 306 16.26 0.45 -18.97
CA ARG A 306 14.84 0.85 -19.03
C ARG A 306 14.07 0.42 -17.78
N ILE A 307 14.35 -0.80 -17.29
CA ILE A 307 13.76 -1.28 -16.03
C ILE A 307 14.22 -0.42 -14.84
N ALA A 308 15.51 -0.13 -14.74
CA ALA A 308 16.05 0.72 -13.68
C ALA A 308 15.48 2.14 -13.72
N ASP A 309 15.32 2.74 -14.89
CA ASP A 309 14.70 4.06 -15.06
C ASP A 309 13.23 4.05 -14.63
N TYR A 310 12.49 2.98 -14.95
CA TYR A 310 11.11 2.78 -14.52
C TYR A 310 11.01 2.67 -12.99
N ASN A 311 11.78 1.79 -12.37
CA ASN A 311 11.80 1.59 -10.91
C ASN A 311 12.29 2.86 -10.18
N LYS A 312 13.26 3.59 -10.74
CA LYS A 312 13.68 4.89 -10.23
C LYS A 312 12.52 5.89 -10.18
N ASP A 313 11.70 5.94 -11.23
CA ASP A 313 10.52 6.80 -11.25
C ASP A 313 9.51 6.40 -10.15
N ASP A 314 9.35 5.09 -9.86
CA ASP A 314 8.43 4.60 -8.82
C ASP A 314 8.91 5.00 -7.41
N VAL A 315 10.19 4.85 -7.08
CA VAL A 315 10.72 5.30 -5.77
C VAL A 315 10.73 6.82 -5.62
N GLU A 316 10.98 7.58 -6.70
CA GLU A 316 10.87 9.05 -6.70
C GLU A 316 9.42 9.51 -6.52
N ALA A 317 8.47 8.86 -7.19
CA ALA A 317 7.04 9.13 -7.03
C ALA A 317 6.60 8.89 -5.59
N THR A 318 7.05 7.78 -4.98
CA THR A 318 6.79 7.44 -3.57
C THR A 318 7.31 8.53 -2.64
N ARG A 319 8.53 9.03 -2.85
CA ARG A 319 9.12 10.12 -2.09
C ARG A 319 8.33 11.43 -2.22
N GLN A 320 7.99 11.82 -3.45
CA GLN A 320 7.25 13.07 -3.68
C GLN A 320 5.81 12.98 -3.15
N LEU A 321 5.19 11.81 -3.20
CA LEU A 321 3.88 11.59 -2.58
C LEU A 321 3.96 11.75 -1.06
N HIS A 322 5.00 11.22 -0.40
CA HIS A 322 5.23 11.43 1.04
C HIS A 322 5.34 12.92 1.36
N GLU A 323 6.21 13.65 0.66
CA GLU A 323 6.39 15.09 0.87
C GLU A 323 5.07 15.86 0.65
N TRP A 324 4.28 15.48 -0.37
CA TRP A 324 2.98 16.09 -0.64
C TRP A 324 1.99 15.83 0.51
N LEU A 325 1.93 14.62 1.04
CA LEU A 325 1.06 14.27 2.17
C LEU A 325 1.43 15.08 3.42
N ILE A 326 2.71 15.20 3.74
CA ILE A 326 3.20 16.04 4.85
C ILE A 326 2.81 17.51 4.65
N ASN A 327 2.97 18.05 3.45
CA ASN A 327 2.58 19.42 3.14
C ASN A 327 1.06 19.63 3.30
N LYS A 328 0.24 18.67 2.85
CA LYS A 328 -1.22 18.72 3.03
C LYS A 328 -1.63 18.70 4.50
N ARG A 329 -0.96 17.90 5.32
CA ARG A 329 -1.17 17.91 6.77
C ARG A 329 -0.87 19.28 7.38
N LYS A 330 0.24 19.92 6.99
CA LYS A 330 0.62 21.25 7.47
C LYS A 330 -0.31 22.37 6.99
N GLU A 331 -0.87 22.25 5.80
CA GLU A 331 -1.84 23.19 5.26
C GLU A 331 -3.20 23.08 5.95
N ASN A 332 -3.60 21.89 6.38
CA ASN A 332 -4.87 21.62 7.02
C ASN A 332 -4.76 21.80 8.56
N LYS A 333 -5.18 22.98 9.03
CA LYS A 333 -5.10 23.34 10.46
C LYS A 333 -6.03 22.52 11.36
N GLU A 334 -6.96 21.78 10.79
CA GLU A 334 -7.88 20.91 11.54
C GLU A 334 -7.24 19.53 11.82
N LEU A 335 -6.12 19.21 11.15
CA LEU A 335 -5.38 17.98 11.42
C LEU A 335 -4.30 18.24 12.47
N PRO A 336 -4.10 17.32 13.42
CA PRO A 336 -3.01 17.41 14.38
C PRO A 336 -1.65 17.37 13.67
N ASP A 337 -0.65 17.92 14.32
CA ASP A 337 0.72 18.08 13.80
C ASP A 337 1.54 16.78 13.74
N GLY A 338 0.89 15.63 13.93
CA GLY A 338 1.52 14.31 13.88
C GLY A 338 2.12 13.84 15.21
N THR A 339 1.97 14.63 16.25
CA THR A 339 2.55 14.36 17.58
C THR A 339 1.51 13.92 18.63
N SER A 340 0.22 13.90 18.28
CA SER A 340 -0.82 13.47 19.23
C SER A 340 -0.60 12.01 19.64
N PRO A 341 -0.31 11.73 20.91
CA PRO A 341 -0.20 10.34 21.36
C PRO A 341 -1.58 9.68 21.26
N ILE A 342 -1.62 8.43 20.81
CA ILE A 342 -2.78 7.58 21.08
C ILE A 342 -2.87 7.46 22.60
N PRO A 343 -4.04 7.67 23.23
CA PRO A 343 -4.18 7.51 24.68
C PRO A 343 -3.64 6.12 25.09
N GLU A 344 -2.76 6.08 26.10
CA GLU A 344 -2.13 4.84 26.56
C GLU A 344 -3.17 3.78 26.99
N ASP A 345 -4.31 4.23 27.50
CA ASP A 345 -5.42 3.37 27.92
C ASP A 345 -6.06 2.61 26.75
N GLU A 346 -6.17 3.23 25.57
CA GLU A 346 -6.68 2.58 24.36
C GLU A 346 -5.65 1.59 23.75
N GLU A 347 -4.37 1.87 23.88
CA GLU A 347 -3.31 0.98 23.40
C GLU A 347 -3.21 -0.31 24.23
N GLU A 348 -3.40 -0.25 25.55
CA GLU A 348 -3.46 -1.43 26.43
C GLU A 348 -4.74 -2.25 26.20
N GLU A 349 -5.88 -1.61 25.95
CA GLU A 349 -7.15 -2.28 25.67
C GLU A 349 -7.10 -3.02 24.35
N ILE A 350 -6.58 -2.39 23.28
CA ILE A 350 -6.40 -3.00 21.96
C ILE A 350 -5.41 -4.17 22.00
N LYS A 351 -4.28 -4.02 22.69
CA LYS A 351 -3.31 -5.11 22.89
C LYS A 351 -3.92 -6.26 23.69
N SER A 352 -4.70 -5.96 24.72
CA SER A 352 -5.36 -6.96 25.54
C SER A 352 -6.39 -7.75 24.76
N GLU A 353 -7.25 -7.12 23.96
CA GLU A 353 -8.23 -7.81 23.10
C GLU A 353 -7.57 -8.65 22.01
N TYR A 354 -6.49 -8.16 21.38
CA TYR A 354 -5.76 -8.91 20.39
C TYR A 354 -5.12 -10.17 21.00
N ILE A 355 -4.44 -10.04 22.13
CA ILE A 355 -3.85 -11.18 22.85
C ILE A 355 -4.91 -12.21 23.24
N GLN A 356 -6.06 -11.77 23.75
CA GLN A 356 -7.16 -12.68 24.07
C GLN A 356 -7.70 -13.42 22.86
N ARG A 357 -7.85 -12.76 21.70
CA ARG A 357 -8.28 -13.40 20.45
C ARG A 357 -7.27 -14.41 19.92
N VAL A 358 -5.96 -14.09 19.99
CA VAL A 358 -4.88 -15.01 19.61
C VAL A 358 -4.88 -16.24 20.51
N GLU A 359 -5.02 -16.08 21.81
CA GLU A 359 -5.09 -17.21 22.76
C GLU A 359 -6.31 -18.10 22.50
N VAL A 360 -7.50 -17.51 22.25
CA VAL A 360 -8.70 -18.27 21.87
C VAL A 360 -8.53 -19.05 20.56
N LEU A 361 -7.86 -18.45 19.58
CA LEU A 361 -7.59 -19.11 18.31
C LEU A 361 -6.58 -20.27 18.48
N LYS A 362 -5.54 -20.03 19.26
CA LYS A 362 -4.52 -21.03 19.62
C LYS A 362 -5.15 -22.23 20.32
N GLU A 363 -6.00 -22.00 21.33
CA GLU A 363 -6.76 -23.06 21.99
C GLU A 363 -7.66 -23.85 21.03
N LYS A 364 -8.37 -23.18 20.12
CA LYS A 364 -9.20 -23.84 19.12
C LYS A 364 -8.38 -24.74 18.17
N ILE A 365 -7.20 -24.28 17.74
CA ILE A 365 -6.32 -25.05 16.87
C ILE A 365 -5.75 -26.27 17.63
N ILE A 366 -5.27 -26.09 18.86
CA ILE A 366 -4.74 -27.17 19.70
C ILE A 366 -5.83 -28.22 19.94
N ASN A 367 -7.01 -27.81 20.35
CA ASN A 367 -8.15 -28.71 20.58
C ASN A 367 -8.54 -29.49 19.32
N LYS A 368 -8.48 -28.86 18.16
CA LYS A 368 -8.77 -29.54 16.88
C LYS A 368 -7.70 -30.57 16.53
N ILE A 369 -6.43 -30.27 16.73
CA ILE A 369 -5.31 -31.20 16.52
C ILE A 369 -5.40 -32.39 17.49
N GLU A 370 -5.74 -32.14 18.76
CA GLU A 370 -5.92 -33.20 19.76
C GLU A 370 -7.11 -34.11 19.47
N GLN A 371 -8.22 -33.53 18.97
CA GLN A 371 -9.39 -34.32 18.53
C GLN A 371 -9.06 -35.19 17.31
N GLU A 372 -8.31 -34.68 16.36
CA GLU A 372 -7.88 -35.46 15.19
C GLU A 372 -6.88 -36.56 15.57
N ARG A 373 -6.00 -36.32 16.55
CA ARG A 373 -5.05 -37.33 17.08
C ARG A 373 -5.72 -38.39 17.95
N SER A 374 -6.79 -38.05 18.68
CA SER A 374 -7.53 -39.00 19.52
C SER A 374 -8.56 -39.83 18.75
N GLY A 375 -8.80 -39.51 17.49
CA GLY A 375 -9.67 -40.26 16.58
C GLY A 375 -8.98 -41.32 15.75
N ILE A 376 -7.66 -41.55 15.97
CA ILE A 376 -6.87 -42.67 15.47
C ILE A 376 -6.70 -43.69 16.61
#